data_82ac0a744c511066a8fb8c06353be4cc
#
_entry.id   82ac0a744c511066a8fb8c06353be4cc
#
_cell.length_a   1.000
_cell.length_b   1.000
_cell.length_c   1.000
_cell.angle_alpha   90.00
_cell.angle_beta   90.00
_cell.angle_gamma   90.00
#
_symmetry.space_group_name_H-M   'P 1'
#
loop_
_entity.id
_entity.type
_entity.pdbx_description
1 polymer ?
#
loop_
_entity_poly.entity_id
_entity_poly.type
_entity_poly.pdbx_seq_one_letter_code
_entity_poly.pdbx_strand_id
1 'polypeptide(L)'
;METKDLMKYDQLSPFEVKDKLIELAQSHHERMMLDAGRGNPNWVTTTPRHGFFQLGLFALQEAERSFTDMAHFGGYTQSEGLKARFDRFVQDHTGTAGIDFLKQGIDYAEKALGIPPADLLLQFCDAIIGNHYPVPDRMLKHCETICAAYIRKEFGAGRPFDRAFDLFAVEGGTAAMTYVFQTLKENKILNVGDTIAIGSPIFTPYLEIPRLNDYRFVEVEIAA
;
A
#
# COMPACT_ATOMS: atom_id res chain seq x y z
N MET A 1 -38.96 12.78 -6.61
CA MET A 1 -38.15 13.50 -5.60
C MET A 1 -38.29 14.97 -5.92
N GLU A 2 -38.89 15.74 -5.03
CA GLU A 2 -39.13 17.17 -5.28
C GLU A 2 -37.85 17.96 -5.13
N THR A 3 -37.73 19.10 -5.85
CA THR A 3 -36.52 19.96 -5.83
C THR A 3 -36.13 20.41 -4.42
N LYS A 4 -37.07 20.48 -3.48
CA LYS A 4 -36.84 20.77 -2.08
C LYS A 4 -36.05 19.67 -1.33
N ASP A 5 -36.16 18.43 -1.75
CA ASP A 5 -35.41 17.33 -1.14
C ASP A 5 -33.95 17.29 -1.60
N LEU A 6 -33.69 17.74 -2.82
CA LEU A 6 -32.32 17.86 -3.34
C LEU A 6 -31.49 18.93 -2.59
N MET A 7 -32.13 20.04 -2.20
CA MET A 7 -31.44 21.11 -1.44
C MET A 7 -30.96 20.69 -0.05
N LYS A 8 -31.51 19.60 0.51
CA LYS A 8 -31.04 19.05 1.79
C LYS A 8 -29.69 18.34 1.66
N TYR A 9 -29.34 17.93 0.46
CA TYR A 9 -28.08 17.20 0.20
C TYR A 9 -26.93 18.11 -0.20
N ASP A 10 -27.20 19.38 -0.53
CA ASP A 10 -26.16 20.35 -0.96
C ASP A 10 -25.15 20.69 0.15
N GLN A 11 -25.53 20.47 1.42
CA GLN A 11 -24.65 20.71 2.59
C GLN A 11 -23.90 19.45 3.04
N LEU A 12 -24.21 18.30 2.45
CA LEU A 12 -23.57 17.04 2.80
C LEU A 12 -22.30 16.83 2.00
N SER A 13 -21.32 16.23 2.64
CA SER A 13 -20.15 15.73 1.92
C SER A 13 -20.55 14.62 0.95
N PRO A 14 -19.80 14.37 -0.13
CA PRO A 14 -20.08 13.27 -1.05
C PRO A 14 -20.18 11.90 -0.37
N PHE A 15 -19.50 11.68 0.75
CA PHE A 15 -19.63 10.45 1.55
C PHE A 15 -21.00 10.36 2.23
N GLU A 16 -21.48 11.45 2.82
CA GLU A 16 -22.79 11.48 3.45
C GLU A 16 -23.92 11.36 2.42
N VAL A 17 -23.78 12.00 1.26
CA VAL A 17 -24.72 11.83 0.13
C VAL A 17 -24.77 10.37 -0.30
N LYS A 18 -23.64 9.71 -0.47
CA LYS A 18 -23.55 8.29 -0.80
C LYS A 18 -24.27 7.43 0.24
N ASP A 19 -24.05 7.66 1.53
CA ASP A 19 -24.68 6.88 2.60
C ASP A 19 -26.21 7.07 2.58
N LYS A 20 -26.69 8.28 2.33
CA LYS A 20 -28.12 8.56 2.13
C LYS A 20 -28.72 7.87 0.91
N LEU A 21 -28.01 7.83 -0.20
CA LEU A 21 -28.44 7.10 -1.39
C LEU A 21 -28.54 5.60 -1.14
N ILE A 22 -27.60 5.04 -0.36
CA ILE A 22 -27.61 3.63 0.07
C ILE A 22 -28.85 3.36 0.94
N GLU A 23 -29.11 4.21 1.96
CA GLU A 23 -30.31 4.09 2.81
C GLU A 23 -31.59 4.12 1.98
N LEU A 24 -31.71 5.04 1.03
CA LEU A 24 -32.85 5.14 0.12
C LEU A 24 -32.99 3.90 -0.76
N ALA A 25 -31.90 3.38 -1.31
CA ALA A 25 -31.92 2.18 -2.13
C ALA A 25 -32.34 0.94 -1.32
N GLN A 26 -31.88 0.81 -0.09
CA GLN A 26 -32.22 -0.29 0.82
C GLN A 26 -33.68 -0.26 1.29
N SER A 27 -34.32 0.93 1.29
CA SER A 27 -35.73 1.04 1.65
C SER A 27 -36.67 0.44 0.59
N HIS A 28 -36.20 0.14 -0.62
CA HIS A 28 -36.97 -0.48 -1.69
C HIS A 28 -36.82 -2.00 -1.65
N HIS A 29 -37.69 -2.67 -0.93
CA HIS A 29 -37.62 -4.12 -0.67
C HIS A 29 -37.78 -5.02 -1.91
N GLU A 30 -38.16 -4.48 -3.05
CA GLU A 30 -38.41 -5.25 -4.27
C GLU A 30 -37.16 -5.54 -5.10
N ARG A 31 -36.01 -4.95 -4.77
CA ARG A 31 -34.77 -5.11 -5.52
C ARG A 31 -33.60 -5.38 -4.58
N MET A 32 -32.76 -6.34 -4.96
CA MET A 32 -31.48 -6.55 -4.28
C MET A 32 -30.53 -5.40 -4.65
N MET A 33 -30.10 -4.66 -3.64
CA MET A 33 -29.10 -3.62 -3.83
C MET A 33 -27.70 -4.24 -3.91
N LEU A 34 -26.97 -3.87 -4.95
CA LEU A 34 -25.55 -4.20 -5.09
C LEU A 34 -24.75 -2.91 -4.83
N ASP A 35 -23.98 -2.89 -3.74
CA ASP A 35 -23.12 -1.76 -3.40
C ASP A 35 -21.72 -1.99 -3.98
N ALA A 36 -21.36 -1.24 -5.01
CA ALA A 36 -20.03 -1.18 -5.60
C ALA A 36 -19.28 0.11 -5.24
N GLY A 37 -19.82 0.91 -4.31
CA GLY A 37 -19.25 2.22 -3.93
C GLY A 37 -17.98 2.15 -3.10
N ARG A 38 -17.68 1.01 -2.49
CA ARG A 38 -16.44 0.78 -1.76
C ARG A 38 -15.88 -0.61 -2.07
N GLY A 39 -14.61 -0.66 -2.47
CA GLY A 39 -13.84 -1.89 -2.49
C GLY A 39 -13.17 -2.12 -1.14
N ASN A 40 -13.17 -3.36 -0.68
CA ASN A 40 -12.31 -3.76 0.42
C ASN A 40 -10.98 -4.30 -0.12
N PRO A 41 -9.86 -4.10 0.59
CA PRO A 41 -8.63 -4.81 0.25
C PRO A 41 -8.88 -6.32 0.19
N ASN A 42 -8.24 -6.99 -0.75
CA ASN A 42 -8.35 -8.45 -0.85
C ASN A 42 -7.66 -9.12 0.35
N TRP A 43 -8.44 -9.46 1.39
CA TRP A 43 -7.93 -10.23 2.54
C TRP A 43 -8.24 -11.72 2.42
N VAL A 44 -8.98 -12.14 1.41
CA VAL A 44 -9.41 -13.54 1.23
C VAL A 44 -8.22 -14.45 0.92
N THR A 45 -7.24 -13.95 0.17
CA THR A 45 -6.00 -14.67 -0.08
C THR A 45 -5.09 -14.58 1.14
N THR A 46 -5.03 -15.67 1.92
CA THR A 46 -4.26 -15.71 3.17
C THR A 46 -2.81 -16.15 2.99
N THR A 47 -2.46 -16.76 1.86
CA THR A 47 -1.11 -17.29 1.60
C THR A 47 0.00 -16.25 1.79
N PRO A 48 -0.07 -15.01 1.26
CA PRO A 48 0.96 -14.00 1.52
C PRO A 48 1.05 -13.60 3.00
N ARG A 49 -0.07 -13.62 3.72
CA ARG A 49 -0.09 -13.32 5.17
C ARG A 49 0.61 -14.40 5.97
N HIS A 50 0.37 -15.67 5.64
CA HIS A 50 1.11 -16.77 6.23
C HIS A 50 2.61 -16.65 5.95
N GLY A 51 3.00 -16.32 4.71
CA GLY A 51 4.41 -16.07 4.37
C GLY A 51 5.02 -14.93 5.19
N PHE A 52 4.29 -13.84 5.39
CA PHE A 52 4.73 -12.72 6.23
C PHE A 52 4.92 -13.15 7.70
N PHE A 53 4.01 -13.91 8.27
CA PHE A 53 4.15 -14.39 9.65
C PHE A 53 5.32 -15.38 9.79
N GLN A 54 5.55 -16.25 8.80
CA GLN A 54 6.74 -17.11 8.80
C GLN A 54 8.04 -16.31 8.72
N LEU A 55 8.08 -15.27 7.90
CA LEU A 55 9.21 -14.33 7.87
C LEU A 55 9.41 -13.65 9.23
N GLY A 56 8.32 -13.27 9.90
CA GLY A 56 8.36 -12.70 11.25
C GLY A 56 8.96 -13.66 12.29
N LEU A 57 8.54 -14.91 12.26
CA LEU A 57 9.11 -15.94 13.15
C LEU A 57 10.59 -16.16 12.88
N PHE A 58 11.01 -16.22 11.62
CA PHE A 58 12.42 -16.30 11.25
C PHE A 58 13.22 -15.10 11.77
N ALA A 59 12.69 -13.89 11.60
CA ALA A 59 13.35 -12.67 12.08
C ALA A 59 13.54 -12.66 13.60
N LEU A 60 12.54 -13.10 14.36
CA LEU A 60 12.65 -13.24 15.82
C LEU A 60 13.71 -14.25 16.20
N GLN A 61 13.73 -15.42 15.55
CA GLN A 61 14.77 -16.44 15.80
C GLN A 61 16.18 -15.91 15.52
N GLU A 62 16.37 -15.13 14.45
CA GLU A 62 17.64 -14.52 14.11
C GLU A 62 18.08 -13.45 15.13
N ALA A 63 17.13 -12.64 15.61
CA ALA A 63 17.40 -11.67 16.66
C ALA A 63 17.78 -12.35 17.98
N GLU A 64 17.00 -13.33 18.43
CA GLU A 64 17.27 -14.09 19.66
C GLU A 64 18.61 -14.84 19.58
N ARG A 65 18.91 -15.41 18.41
CA ARG A 65 20.20 -16.10 18.18
C ARG A 65 21.41 -15.19 18.36
N SER A 66 21.29 -13.91 18.06
CA SER A 66 22.39 -12.94 18.17
C SER A 66 22.61 -12.40 19.59
N PHE A 67 21.73 -12.74 20.53
CA PHE A 67 21.85 -12.36 21.93
C PHE A 67 21.50 -13.55 22.84
N THR A 68 22.52 -14.19 23.40
CA THR A 68 22.37 -15.48 24.11
C THR A 68 22.35 -15.37 25.63
N ASP A 69 22.60 -14.18 26.18
CA ASP A 69 22.77 -14.00 27.64
C ASP A 69 21.45 -14.06 28.41
N MET A 70 20.34 -13.78 27.73
CA MET A 70 19.00 -13.80 28.31
C MET A 70 17.98 -14.39 27.33
N ALA A 71 17.14 -15.31 27.79
CA ALA A 71 16.07 -15.89 26.98
C ALA A 71 15.06 -14.82 26.54
N HIS A 72 14.59 -14.90 25.30
CA HIS A 72 13.62 -13.98 24.69
C HIS A 72 14.09 -12.52 24.55
N PHE A 73 15.36 -12.29 24.64
CA PHE A 73 15.97 -11.03 24.24
C PHE A 73 16.64 -11.16 22.88
N GLY A 74 16.50 -10.13 22.04
CA GLY A 74 17.07 -10.10 20.69
C GLY A 74 18.23 -9.11 20.58
N GLY A 75 19.19 -9.45 19.74
CA GLY A 75 20.24 -8.55 19.26
C GLY A 75 20.01 -8.22 17.78
N TYR A 76 21.06 -7.67 17.16
CA TYR A 76 21.01 -7.33 15.73
C TYR A 76 21.11 -8.58 14.86
N THR A 77 20.33 -8.62 13.79
CA THR A 77 20.42 -9.66 12.78
C THR A 77 21.82 -9.65 12.15
N GLN A 78 22.44 -10.81 12.02
CA GLN A 78 23.76 -10.98 11.43
C GLN A 78 23.67 -11.52 10.02
N SER A 79 24.30 -10.82 9.06
CA SER A 79 24.26 -11.20 7.64
C SER A 79 25.03 -12.48 7.33
N GLU A 80 26.12 -12.74 8.08
CA GLU A 80 26.94 -13.94 7.87
C GLU A 80 26.12 -15.21 8.06
N GLY A 81 26.09 -16.08 7.04
CA GLY A 81 25.35 -17.35 7.05
C GLY A 81 23.81 -17.22 7.08
N LEU A 82 23.26 -16.02 6.98
CA LEU A 82 21.82 -15.75 7.10
C LEU A 82 20.99 -16.56 6.07
N LYS A 83 21.44 -16.61 4.81
CA LYS A 83 20.76 -17.39 3.77
C LYS A 83 20.73 -18.89 4.11
N ALA A 84 21.82 -19.45 4.58
CA ALA A 84 21.89 -20.86 4.96
C ALA A 84 20.95 -21.18 6.15
N ARG A 85 20.82 -20.27 7.11
CA ARG A 85 19.89 -20.41 8.23
C ARG A 85 18.44 -20.29 7.77
N PHE A 86 18.15 -19.40 6.83
CA PHE A 86 16.84 -19.30 6.21
C PHE A 86 16.47 -20.60 5.48
N ASP A 87 17.41 -21.19 4.72
CA ASP A 87 17.14 -22.45 4.02
C ASP A 87 16.83 -23.58 4.99
N ARG A 88 17.53 -23.63 6.12
CA ARG A 88 17.23 -24.59 7.20
C ARG A 88 15.85 -24.32 7.80
N PHE A 89 15.54 -23.07 8.11
CA PHE A 89 14.21 -22.67 8.60
C PHE A 89 13.11 -23.14 7.65
N VAL A 90 13.25 -22.91 6.34
CA VAL A 90 12.30 -23.39 5.32
C VAL A 90 12.17 -24.92 5.36
N GLN A 91 13.28 -25.63 5.47
CA GLN A 91 13.29 -27.10 5.53
C GLN A 91 12.59 -27.61 6.79
N ASP A 92 12.88 -27.01 7.94
CA ASP A 92 12.29 -27.40 9.24
C ASP A 92 10.78 -27.12 9.31
N HIS A 93 10.29 -26.16 8.50
CA HIS A 93 8.87 -25.77 8.42
C HIS A 93 8.19 -26.26 7.15
N THR A 94 8.76 -27.23 6.46
CA THR A 94 8.16 -27.81 5.24
C THR A 94 6.70 -28.24 5.50
N GLY A 95 5.79 -27.84 4.61
CA GLY A 95 4.34 -28.10 4.75
C GLY A 95 3.59 -27.09 5.62
N THR A 96 4.28 -26.18 6.28
CA THR A 96 3.63 -25.07 7.01
C THR A 96 3.09 -24.04 6.04
N ALA A 97 1.89 -23.54 6.29
CA ALA A 97 1.26 -22.53 5.43
C ALA A 97 2.14 -21.30 5.25
N GLY A 98 2.35 -20.88 4.00
CA GLY A 98 3.12 -19.70 3.63
C GLY A 98 4.62 -19.93 3.44
N ILE A 99 5.19 -21.05 3.86
CA ILE A 99 6.63 -21.34 3.72
C ILE A 99 7.06 -21.40 2.25
N ASP A 100 6.33 -22.13 1.43
CA ASP A 100 6.64 -22.24 0.00
C ASP A 100 6.51 -20.89 -0.71
N PHE A 101 5.50 -20.12 -0.34
CA PHE A 101 5.32 -18.77 -0.87
C PHE A 101 6.49 -17.84 -0.48
N LEU A 102 6.90 -17.87 0.78
CA LEU A 102 8.05 -17.07 1.26
C LEU A 102 9.32 -17.46 0.52
N LYS A 103 9.62 -18.77 0.43
CA LYS A 103 10.77 -19.27 -0.31
C LYS A 103 10.76 -18.82 -1.77
N GLN A 104 9.63 -19.00 -2.46
CA GLN A 104 9.47 -18.57 -3.85
C GLN A 104 9.65 -17.07 -4.02
N GLY A 105 9.19 -16.25 -3.07
CA GLY A 105 9.41 -14.81 -3.07
C GLY A 105 10.88 -14.41 -2.99
N ILE A 106 11.64 -15.03 -2.10
CA ILE A 106 13.09 -14.80 -1.98
C ILE A 106 13.82 -15.28 -3.26
N ASP A 107 13.50 -16.47 -3.75
CA ASP A 107 14.08 -17.02 -4.98
C ASP A 107 13.76 -16.13 -6.22
N TYR A 108 12.55 -15.58 -6.30
CA TYR A 108 12.17 -14.65 -7.35
C TYR A 108 12.96 -13.34 -7.29
N ALA A 109 13.10 -12.76 -6.11
CA ALA A 109 13.84 -11.54 -5.93
C ALA A 109 15.32 -11.69 -6.36
N GLU A 110 15.92 -12.83 -6.07
CA GLU A 110 17.27 -13.15 -6.54
C GLU A 110 17.33 -13.29 -8.06
N LYS A 111 16.50 -14.18 -8.63
CA LYS A 111 16.61 -14.59 -10.03
C LYS A 111 16.10 -13.54 -11.01
N ALA A 112 15.00 -12.88 -10.67
CA ALA A 112 14.32 -11.94 -11.56
C ALA A 112 14.72 -10.47 -11.31
N LEU A 113 15.10 -10.11 -10.09
CA LEU A 113 15.39 -8.72 -9.71
C LEU A 113 16.88 -8.51 -9.35
N GLY A 114 17.68 -9.56 -9.30
CA GLY A 114 19.10 -9.47 -8.97
C GLY A 114 19.38 -9.05 -7.52
N ILE A 115 18.42 -9.25 -6.61
CA ILE A 115 18.58 -8.89 -5.20
C ILE A 115 19.24 -10.05 -4.47
N PRO A 116 20.45 -9.87 -3.85
CA PRO A 116 21.08 -10.93 -3.09
C PRO A 116 20.17 -11.38 -1.93
N PRO A 117 19.90 -12.69 -1.79
CA PRO A 117 18.99 -13.19 -0.75
C PRO A 117 19.37 -12.80 0.68
N ALA A 118 20.68 -12.80 0.99
CA ALA A 118 21.15 -12.42 2.31
C ALA A 118 20.82 -10.94 2.63
N ASP A 119 20.97 -10.05 1.65
CA ASP A 119 20.68 -8.61 1.81
C ASP A 119 19.19 -8.38 1.99
N LEU A 120 18.36 -9.07 1.21
CA LEU A 120 16.91 -8.99 1.32
C LEU A 120 16.41 -9.50 2.68
N LEU A 121 16.91 -10.65 3.10
CA LEU A 121 16.56 -11.26 4.39
C LEU A 121 17.03 -10.38 5.55
N LEU A 122 18.24 -9.81 5.49
CA LEU A 122 18.75 -8.89 6.50
C LEU A 122 17.84 -7.68 6.64
N GLN A 123 17.50 -7.02 5.52
CA GLN A 123 16.62 -5.87 5.53
C GLN A 123 15.23 -6.20 6.09
N PHE A 124 14.67 -7.35 5.74
CA PHE A 124 13.37 -7.77 6.23
C PHE A 124 13.39 -8.13 7.72
N CYS A 125 14.43 -8.83 8.18
CA CYS A 125 14.58 -9.13 9.60
C CYS A 125 14.70 -7.83 10.42
N ASP A 126 15.58 -6.93 9.99
CA ASP A 126 15.77 -5.63 10.66
C ASP A 126 14.48 -4.80 10.68
N ALA A 127 13.71 -4.80 9.59
CA ALA A 127 12.43 -4.10 9.54
C ALA A 127 11.42 -4.67 10.53
N ILE A 128 11.33 -5.99 10.64
CA ILE A 128 10.39 -6.68 11.54
C ILE A 128 10.72 -6.41 13.01
N ILE A 129 12.00 -6.41 13.38
CA ILE A 129 12.43 -6.10 14.75
C ILE A 129 12.49 -4.60 15.05
N GLY A 130 12.22 -3.73 14.08
CA GLY A 130 12.19 -2.28 14.25
C GLY A 130 13.54 -1.58 14.21
N ASN A 131 14.58 -2.21 13.66
CA ASN A 131 15.95 -1.67 13.64
C ASN A 131 16.17 -0.53 12.62
N HIS A 132 15.17 -0.14 11.84
CA HIS A 132 15.24 0.99 10.91
C HIS A 132 14.84 2.35 11.52
N TYR A 133 14.39 2.37 12.77
CA TYR A 133 13.91 3.59 13.41
C TYR A 133 14.92 4.76 13.44
N PRO A 134 16.22 4.56 13.70
CA PRO A 134 17.18 5.67 13.81
C PRO A 134 17.39 6.42 12.49
N VAL A 135 17.25 5.75 11.36
CA VAL A 135 17.42 6.31 10.00
C VAL A 135 16.32 5.75 9.10
N PRO A 136 15.08 6.25 9.23
CA PRO A 136 13.97 5.73 8.44
C PRO A 136 14.11 6.13 6.97
N ASP A 137 14.05 5.15 6.09
CA ASP A 137 13.95 5.36 4.65
C ASP A 137 12.51 5.71 4.24
N ARG A 138 12.36 6.42 3.12
CA ARG A 138 11.04 6.65 2.50
C ARG A 138 10.30 5.34 2.15
N MET A 139 11.06 4.30 1.87
CA MET A 139 10.64 2.92 1.64
C MET A 139 11.88 2.03 1.79
N LEU A 140 11.72 0.81 2.28
CA LEU A 140 12.82 -0.15 2.32
C LEU A 140 13.36 -0.38 0.90
N LYS A 141 14.67 -0.28 0.73
CA LYS A 141 15.36 -0.31 -0.57
C LYS A 141 14.95 -1.49 -1.46
N HIS A 142 14.90 -2.69 -0.91
CA HIS A 142 14.51 -3.86 -1.68
C HIS A 142 13.00 -3.92 -1.95
N CYS A 143 12.17 -3.42 -1.03
CA CYS A 143 10.74 -3.21 -1.29
C CYS A 143 10.51 -2.21 -2.43
N GLU A 144 11.29 -1.13 -2.49
CA GLU A 144 11.22 -0.17 -3.60
C GLU A 144 11.52 -0.86 -4.94
N THR A 145 12.56 -1.68 -5.01
CA THR A 145 12.91 -2.44 -6.21
C THR A 145 11.80 -3.40 -6.63
N ILE A 146 11.22 -4.13 -5.68
CA ILE A 146 10.11 -5.07 -5.91
C ILE A 146 8.86 -4.34 -6.38
N CYS A 147 8.48 -3.27 -5.70
CA CYS A 147 7.32 -2.44 -6.07
C CYS A 147 7.51 -1.77 -7.42
N ALA A 148 8.71 -1.28 -7.73
CA ALA A 148 9.00 -0.71 -9.04
C ALA A 148 8.86 -1.73 -10.16
N ALA A 149 9.32 -2.96 -9.96
CA ALA A 149 9.15 -4.05 -10.92
C ALA A 149 7.67 -4.39 -11.14
N TYR A 150 6.88 -4.45 -10.06
CA TYR A 150 5.43 -4.67 -10.12
C TYR A 150 4.73 -3.55 -10.90
N ILE A 151 5.00 -2.29 -10.56
CA ILE A 151 4.38 -1.12 -11.21
C ILE A 151 4.72 -1.08 -12.70
N ARG A 152 5.99 -1.33 -13.07
CA ARG A 152 6.39 -1.40 -14.48
C ARG A 152 5.61 -2.46 -15.23
N LYS A 153 5.42 -3.62 -14.64
CA LYS A 153 4.67 -4.71 -15.26
C LYS A 153 3.20 -4.35 -15.46
N GLU A 154 2.55 -3.85 -14.42
CA GLU A 154 1.10 -3.58 -14.42
C GLU A 154 0.75 -2.36 -15.29
N PHE A 155 1.44 -1.24 -15.12
CA PHE A 155 1.18 -0.04 -15.93
C PHE A 155 1.76 -0.12 -17.34
N GLY A 156 2.75 -0.97 -17.56
CA GLY A 156 3.27 -1.24 -18.90
C GLY A 156 2.29 -1.99 -19.79
N ALA A 157 1.32 -2.72 -19.21
CA ALA A 157 0.34 -3.51 -19.94
C ALA A 157 0.97 -4.37 -21.05
N GLY A 158 2.11 -5.01 -20.76
CA GLY A 158 2.88 -5.82 -21.70
C GLY A 158 3.82 -5.02 -22.63
N ARG A 159 3.91 -3.69 -22.45
CA ARG A 159 4.89 -2.85 -23.17
C ARG A 159 6.05 -2.50 -22.24
N PRO A 160 7.27 -2.30 -22.76
CA PRO A 160 8.38 -1.80 -21.97
C PRO A 160 8.03 -0.44 -21.34
N PHE A 161 8.26 -0.32 -20.04
CA PHE A 161 8.12 0.94 -19.31
C PHE A 161 9.51 1.32 -18.76
N ASP A 162 10.31 1.99 -19.59
CA ASP A 162 11.73 2.24 -19.32
C ASP A 162 11.99 3.60 -18.64
N ARG A 163 10.94 4.38 -18.35
CA ARG A 163 11.12 5.65 -17.67
C ARG A 163 11.51 5.45 -16.21
N ALA A 164 12.49 6.22 -15.76
CA ALA A 164 12.81 6.31 -14.35
C ALA A 164 11.66 6.98 -13.60
N PHE A 165 11.34 6.47 -12.43
CA PHE A 165 10.40 7.05 -11.49
C PHE A 165 10.81 6.70 -10.06
N ASP A 166 10.46 7.56 -9.14
CA ASP A 166 10.66 7.35 -7.72
C ASP A 166 9.38 6.83 -7.06
N LEU A 167 9.54 6.08 -5.98
CA LEU A 167 8.45 5.59 -5.16
C LEU A 167 8.50 6.24 -3.78
N PHE A 168 7.33 6.58 -3.29
CA PHE A 168 7.14 7.05 -1.94
C PHE A 168 5.95 6.32 -1.33
N ALA A 169 6.19 5.54 -0.27
CA ALA A 169 5.13 4.79 0.40
C ALA A 169 4.34 5.72 1.32
N VAL A 170 3.01 5.64 1.23
CA VAL A 170 2.08 6.40 2.06
C VAL A 170 0.92 5.51 2.51
N GLU A 171 0.11 6.01 3.45
CA GLU A 171 -0.99 5.30 4.09
C GLU A 171 -2.25 5.18 3.21
N GLY A 172 -2.07 5.06 1.90
CA GLY A 172 -3.14 4.88 0.93
C GLY A 172 -3.41 6.11 0.06
N GLY A 173 -4.36 5.98 -0.89
CA GLY A 173 -4.62 6.99 -1.92
C GLY A 173 -5.04 8.35 -1.38
N THR A 174 -5.81 8.39 -0.30
CA THR A 174 -6.24 9.66 0.34
C THR A 174 -5.04 10.41 0.93
N ALA A 175 -4.15 9.71 1.64
CA ALA A 175 -2.92 10.29 2.17
C ALA A 175 -2.00 10.78 1.04
N ALA A 176 -1.85 9.97 -0.03
CA ALA A 176 -1.08 10.36 -1.21
C ALA A 176 -1.57 11.69 -1.79
N MET A 177 -2.88 11.85 -1.95
CA MET A 177 -3.46 13.10 -2.47
C MET A 177 -3.23 14.28 -1.53
N THR A 178 -3.37 14.08 -0.23
CA THR A 178 -3.08 15.11 0.77
C THR A 178 -1.62 15.58 0.66
N TYR A 179 -0.67 14.66 0.62
CA TYR A 179 0.75 14.99 0.52
C TYR A 179 1.10 15.67 -0.81
N VAL A 180 0.50 15.22 -1.93
CA VAL A 180 0.70 15.87 -3.24
C VAL A 180 0.25 17.31 -3.19
N PHE A 181 -0.98 17.61 -2.72
CA PHE A 181 -1.49 18.97 -2.69
C PHE A 181 -0.74 19.85 -1.69
N GLN A 182 -0.36 19.34 -0.52
CA GLN A 182 0.50 20.06 0.42
C GLN A 182 1.85 20.38 -0.19
N THR A 183 2.49 19.42 -0.84
CA THR A 183 3.78 19.64 -1.51
C THR A 183 3.69 20.68 -2.62
N LEU A 184 2.65 20.64 -3.44
CA LEU A 184 2.43 21.61 -4.50
C LEU A 184 2.23 23.03 -3.95
N LYS A 185 1.50 23.15 -2.84
CA LYS A 185 1.28 24.42 -2.13
C LYS A 185 2.57 24.97 -1.50
N GLU A 186 3.29 24.15 -0.73
CA GLU A 186 4.54 24.55 -0.06
C GLU A 186 5.63 24.96 -1.07
N ASN A 187 5.70 24.30 -2.21
CA ASN A 187 6.62 24.65 -3.28
C ASN A 187 6.10 25.78 -4.20
N LYS A 188 4.94 26.37 -3.90
CA LYS A 188 4.32 27.46 -4.67
C LYS A 188 4.07 27.11 -6.14
N ILE A 189 3.84 25.84 -6.42
CA ILE A 189 3.44 25.34 -7.75
C ILE A 189 1.94 25.54 -7.94
N LEU A 190 1.15 25.36 -6.88
CA LEU A 190 -0.27 25.72 -6.80
C LEU A 190 -0.47 26.72 -5.64
N ASN A 191 -1.25 27.77 -5.90
CA ASN A 191 -1.59 28.79 -4.94
C ASN A 191 -3.10 28.79 -4.66
N VAL A 192 -3.49 29.34 -3.52
CA VAL A 192 -4.91 29.54 -3.18
C VAL A 192 -5.64 30.24 -4.31
N GLY A 193 -6.76 29.68 -4.74
CA GLY A 193 -7.58 30.23 -5.83
C GLY A 193 -7.17 29.79 -7.24
N ASP A 194 -6.09 29.02 -7.39
CA ASP A 194 -5.73 28.42 -8.68
C ASP A 194 -6.82 27.43 -9.13
N THR A 195 -6.90 27.20 -10.43
CA THR A 195 -7.89 26.32 -11.04
C THR A 195 -7.26 24.99 -11.43
N ILE A 196 -7.91 23.90 -11.02
CA ILE A 196 -7.52 22.52 -11.28
C ILE A 196 -8.55 21.88 -12.20
N ALA A 197 -8.11 21.21 -13.26
CA ALA A 197 -8.96 20.37 -14.09
C ALA A 197 -9.07 18.98 -13.45
N ILE A 198 -10.30 18.50 -13.29
CA ILE A 198 -10.60 17.19 -12.69
C ILE A 198 -11.50 16.41 -13.63
N GLY A 199 -11.12 15.17 -13.93
CA GLY A 199 -11.98 14.24 -14.66
C GLY A 199 -13.15 13.79 -13.76
N SER A 200 -14.38 13.76 -14.32
CA SER A 200 -15.58 13.29 -13.61
C SER A 200 -16.22 12.13 -14.40
N PRO A 201 -16.69 11.05 -13.74
CA PRO A 201 -16.70 10.80 -12.28
C PRO A 201 -15.31 10.41 -11.74
N ILE A 202 -15.05 10.74 -10.47
CA ILE A 202 -13.75 10.53 -9.84
C ILE A 202 -13.90 10.12 -8.35
N PHE A 203 -12.85 9.53 -7.80
CA PHE A 203 -12.74 9.19 -6.39
C PHE A 203 -12.86 10.45 -5.51
N THR A 204 -13.75 10.42 -4.52
CA THR A 204 -14.15 11.58 -3.70
C THR A 204 -13.00 12.42 -3.11
N PRO A 205 -11.89 11.85 -2.58
CA PRO A 205 -10.78 12.64 -2.05
C PRO A 205 -10.16 13.60 -3.06
N TYR A 206 -10.25 13.33 -4.35
CA TYR A 206 -9.79 14.26 -5.40
C TYR A 206 -10.65 15.53 -5.52
N LEU A 207 -11.87 15.50 -5.00
CA LEU A 207 -12.75 16.66 -4.91
C LEU A 207 -12.57 17.40 -3.58
N GLU A 208 -12.54 16.64 -2.48
CA GLU A 208 -12.53 17.22 -1.13
C GLU A 208 -11.21 17.87 -0.76
N ILE A 209 -10.08 17.20 -0.99
CA ILE A 209 -8.75 17.69 -0.58
C ILE A 209 -8.40 19.00 -1.28
N PRO A 210 -8.60 19.18 -2.61
CA PRO A 210 -8.39 20.47 -3.25
C PRO A 210 -9.34 21.57 -2.77
N ARG A 211 -10.63 21.25 -2.50
CA ARG A 211 -11.58 22.20 -1.93
C ARG A 211 -11.14 22.73 -0.57
N LEU A 212 -10.64 21.85 0.30
CA LEU A 212 -10.07 22.22 1.59
C LEU A 212 -8.82 23.11 1.48
N ASN A 213 -8.19 23.14 0.32
CA ASN A 213 -7.06 24.03 0.00
C ASN A 213 -7.47 25.27 -0.82
N ASP A 214 -8.76 25.56 -0.93
CA ASP A 214 -9.33 26.70 -1.64
C ASP A 214 -8.97 26.77 -3.13
N TYR A 215 -8.83 25.62 -3.80
CA TYR A 215 -8.68 25.53 -5.25
C TYR A 215 -10.05 25.55 -5.94
N ARG A 216 -10.08 26.09 -7.15
CA ARG A 216 -11.26 26.05 -8.03
C ARG A 216 -11.17 24.84 -8.94
N PHE A 217 -12.34 24.36 -9.43
CA PHE A 217 -12.42 23.24 -10.33
C PHE A 217 -12.93 23.63 -11.72
N VAL A 218 -12.36 22.97 -12.72
CA VAL A 218 -12.98 22.76 -14.02
C VAL A 218 -13.19 21.24 -14.15
N GLU A 219 -14.44 20.82 -14.18
CA GLU A 219 -14.77 19.40 -14.38
C GLU A 219 -14.72 19.07 -15.87
N VAL A 220 -14.03 17.99 -16.18
CA VAL A 220 -13.94 17.42 -17.53
C VAL A 220 -14.65 16.07 -17.48
N GLU A 221 -15.78 15.96 -18.17
CA GLU A 221 -16.50 14.70 -18.25
C GLU A 221 -15.66 13.67 -19.02
N ILE A 222 -15.41 12.53 -18.38
CA ILE A 222 -14.77 11.40 -19.02
C ILE A 222 -15.89 10.53 -19.59
N ALA A 223 -16.11 10.65 -20.89
CA ALA A 223 -17.06 9.78 -21.59
C ALA A 223 -16.62 8.32 -21.49
N ALA A 224 -17.55 7.43 -21.16
CA ALA A 224 -17.34 5.99 -21.11
C ALA A 224 -17.30 5.38 -22.53
#